data_aaae6bf8411d2af5c6da897a2c80b941
#
_entry.id   aaae6bf8411d2af5c6da897a2c80b941
#
_cell.length_a   1.000
_cell.length_b   1.000
_cell.length_c   1.000
_cell.angle_alpha   90.00
_cell.angle_beta   90.00
_cell.angle_gamma   90.00
#
_symmetry.space_group_name_H-M   'P 1'
#
loop_
_entity.id
_entity.type
_entity.pdbx_description
1 polymer ?
#
loop_
_entity_poly.entity_id
_entity_poly.type
_entity_poly.pdbx_seq_one_letter_code
_entity_poly.pdbx_strand_id
1 'polypeptide(L)'
;MPLPDSNKSAVYRSRGDTNRSGAPAPGRESVHCAVCIKEYSYLILILVSTMLAMAVAAHEKKSNILILLSGNDDVYLDVATAITNSTIKLCRNRQLSCQDANFEISQISTLDNKLGNNHRVIVTLGLNAAAYARQHLNKHIVFSALIPKVSKIYSDDGSDTPEHYYLYLDQPQHRSMLLINALSDGFRNVGVVISSNDETAEKTLIQSASELELNLNIEKIDDANHIGTSLNRLLYNVDILLAVPDTKIHNKTTVSNILISAYRKRIPLIGFSSAYVKAGALAAVYSSPEDVAFHVRDNIAKIYSGERINSREQYAEYFSILFNSEVARSLDFPTKSVNELEETMINRLIDYHD
;
A
#
# COMPACT_ATOMS: atom_id res chain seq x y z
N MET A 1 -24.24 -46.00 22.09
CA MET A 1 -25.25 -47.06 21.82
C MET A 1 -25.45 -47.16 20.35
N PRO A 2 -25.58 -48.39 19.80
CA PRO A 2 -24.44 -49.15 19.29
C PRO A 2 -24.66 -49.52 17.79
N LEU A 3 -23.58 -50.00 17.19
CA LEU A 3 -23.51 -50.83 15.98
C LEU A 3 -24.42 -52.11 16.12
N PRO A 4 -24.74 -52.81 15.02
CA PRO A 4 -24.00 -54.03 14.67
C PRO A 4 -23.78 -54.21 13.15
N ASP A 5 -22.66 -54.73 12.70
CA ASP A 5 -22.19 -56.13 12.56
C ASP A 5 -23.05 -57.09 11.73
N SER A 6 -22.41 -57.71 10.77
CA SER A 6 -22.30 -59.14 10.43
C SER A 6 -22.28 -59.38 8.91
N ASN A 7 -21.26 -59.88 8.29
CA ASN A 7 -20.63 -61.22 8.35
C ASN A 7 -21.30 -62.29 7.45
N LYS A 8 -20.40 -63.05 6.77
CA LYS A 8 -20.46 -64.42 6.19
C LYS A 8 -20.55 -64.51 4.66
N SER A 9 -19.48 -64.83 4.00
CA SER A 9 -18.89 -66.15 3.78
C SER A 9 -19.79 -67.17 3.01
N ALA A 10 -19.28 -67.68 1.89
CA ALA A 10 -19.35 -69.12 1.55
C ALA A 10 -18.45 -69.47 0.35
N VAL A 11 -17.69 -70.41 0.58
CA VAL A 11 -16.85 -71.27 -0.23
C VAL A 11 -17.70 -72.16 -1.12
N TYR A 12 -17.26 -72.54 -2.35
CA TYR A 12 -17.46 -73.87 -2.92
C TYR A 12 -16.28 -74.29 -3.82
N ARG A 13 -15.80 -75.49 -3.52
CA ARG A 13 -14.87 -76.36 -4.28
C ARG A 13 -15.61 -77.32 -5.13
N SER A 14 -15.10 -77.76 -6.30
CA SER A 14 -14.94 -79.15 -6.75
C SER A 14 -14.23 -79.17 -8.12
N ARG A 15 -13.16 -79.77 -8.21
CA ARG A 15 -12.62 -81.06 -8.63
C ARG A 15 -13.27 -81.62 -9.92
N GLY A 16 -12.37 -82.05 -10.81
CA GLY A 16 -12.64 -82.99 -11.89
C GLY A 16 -11.47 -83.08 -12.88
N ASP A 17 -10.71 -84.17 -12.68
CA ASP A 17 -9.63 -84.67 -13.56
C ASP A 17 -10.14 -85.07 -14.94
N THR A 18 -9.28 -85.00 -15.96
CA THR A 18 -8.81 -86.23 -16.67
C THR A 18 -7.81 -85.86 -17.79
N ASN A 19 -6.78 -86.68 -17.80
CA ASN A 19 -5.75 -86.89 -18.79
C ASN A 19 -6.19 -86.96 -20.25
N ARG A 20 -5.35 -86.47 -21.19
CA ARG A 20 -4.78 -87.27 -22.30
C ARG A 20 -3.62 -86.57 -23.00
N SER A 21 -2.61 -87.36 -23.16
CA SER A 21 -1.35 -87.29 -23.88
C SER A 21 -1.45 -86.84 -25.34
N GLY A 22 -0.42 -86.12 -25.81
CA GLY A 22 -0.11 -85.90 -27.21
C GLY A 22 1.15 -85.06 -27.38
N ALA A 23 2.24 -85.66 -27.81
CA ALA A 23 3.55 -85.10 -28.01
C ALA A 23 3.67 -84.19 -29.24
N PRO A 24 4.86 -83.60 -29.52
CA PRO A 24 4.97 -82.20 -29.90
C PRO A 24 5.17 -81.98 -31.40
N ALA A 25 4.91 -80.76 -31.84
CA ALA A 25 5.40 -80.25 -33.14
C ALA A 25 6.12 -78.91 -32.92
N PRO A 26 7.16 -78.63 -33.71
CA PRO A 26 8.18 -77.70 -33.39
C PRO A 26 7.91 -76.26 -33.85
N GLY A 27 8.46 -75.34 -33.10
CA GLY A 27 9.04 -74.10 -33.63
C GLY A 27 8.12 -73.07 -34.25
N ARG A 28 7.73 -72.08 -33.45
CA ARG A 28 7.60 -70.72 -33.94
C ARG A 28 8.24 -69.79 -32.87
N GLU A 29 9.38 -69.28 -33.26
CA GLU A 29 10.15 -68.33 -32.46
C GLU A 29 9.37 -67.09 -32.08
N SER A 30 9.42 -66.79 -30.83
CA SER A 30 8.92 -65.57 -30.19
C SER A 30 9.76 -64.35 -30.53
N VAL A 31 9.70 -63.86 -31.78
CA VAL A 31 10.47 -62.68 -32.22
C VAL A 31 9.63 -61.39 -32.06
N HIS A 32 8.33 -61.50 -31.77
CA HIS A 32 7.46 -60.32 -31.74
C HIS A 32 7.36 -59.58 -30.39
N CYS A 33 7.90 -60.09 -29.32
CA CYS A 33 7.80 -59.47 -27.99
C CYS A 33 8.93 -58.42 -27.70
N ALA A 34 10.10 -58.61 -28.31
CA ALA A 34 11.24 -57.68 -28.06
C ALA A 34 11.12 -56.32 -28.76
N VAL A 35 10.41 -56.28 -29.90
CA VAL A 35 10.20 -55.00 -30.65
C VAL A 35 9.12 -54.14 -30.00
N CYS A 36 8.05 -54.74 -29.49
CA CYS A 36 7.01 -53.98 -28.78
C CYS A 36 7.55 -53.36 -27.48
N ILE A 37 8.39 -54.05 -26.73
CA ILE A 37 8.95 -53.51 -25.47
C ILE A 37 9.88 -52.32 -25.75
N LYS A 38 10.64 -52.35 -26.85
CA LYS A 38 11.51 -51.23 -27.25
C LYS A 38 10.74 -50.00 -27.68
N GLU A 39 9.63 -50.14 -28.39
CA GLU A 39 8.80 -49.02 -28.81
C GLU A 39 8.06 -48.36 -27.63
N TYR A 40 7.53 -49.18 -26.70
CA TYR A 40 6.94 -48.68 -25.48
C TYR A 40 7.96 -47.97 -24.58
N SER A 41 9.17 -48.45 -24.50
CA SER A 41 10.25 -47.83 -23.74
C SER A 41 10.62 -46.45 -24.32
N TYR A 42 10.63 -46.30 -25.64
CA TYR A 42 10.85 -45.00 -26.30
C TYR A 42 9.71 -44.03 -26.10
N LEU A 43 8.46 -44.50 -26.16
CA LEU A 43 7.27 -43.66 -25.91
C LEU A 43 7.25 -43.18 -24.45
N ILE A 44 7.58 -44.02 -23.49
CA ILE A 44 7.67 -43.64 -22.07
C ILE A 44 8.82 -42.65 -21.85
N LEU A 45 9.96 -42.82 -22.49
CA LEU A 45 11.10 -41.89 -22.40
C LEU A 45 10.73 -40.50 -23.00
N ILE A 46 10.00 -40.49 -24.13
CA ILE A 46 9.51 -39.24 -24.75
C ILE A 46 8.47 -38.57 -23.85
N LEU A 47 7.55 -39.32 -23.26
CA LEU A 47 6.53 -38.80 -22.32
C LEU A 47 7.17 -38.26 -21.03
N VAL A 48 8.15 -38.94 -20.48
CA VAL A 48 8.91 -38.49 -19.32
C VAL A 48 9.77 -37.26 -19.66
N SER A 49 10.39 -37.23 -20.84
CA SER A 49 11.18 -36.07 -21.29
C SER A 49 10.29 -34.86 -21.59
N THR A 50 9.08 -35.04 -22.15
CA THR A 50 8.12 -33.95 -22.36
C THR A 50 7.49 -33.48 -21.05
N MET A 51 7.21 -34.39 -20.11
CA MET A 51 6.81 -33.98 -18.74
C MET A 51 7.92 -33.26 -18.00
N LEU A 52 9.17 -33.69 -18.14
CA LEU A 52 10.33 -33.01 -17.55
C LEU A 52 10.58 -31.66 -18.25
N ALA A 53 10.40 -31.56 -19.57
CA ALA A 53 10.50 -30.32 -20.31
C ALA A 53 9.34 -29.35 -19.98
N MET A 54 8.12 -29.85 -19.75
CA MET A 54 7.02 -29.06 -19.23
C MET A 54 7.22 -28.64 -17.77
N ALA A 55 7.82 -29.49 -16.93
CA ALA A 55 8.18 -29.14 -15.57
C ALA A 55 9.33 -28.11 -15.52
N VAL A 56 10.28 -28.17 -16.46
CA VAL A 56 11.37 -27.18 -16.60
C VAL A 56 10.86 -25.88 -17.26
N ALA A 57 9.86 -25.93 -18.14
CA ALA A 57 9.19 -24.74 -18.70
C ALA A 57 8.21 -24.08 -17.72
N ALA A 58 7.73 -24.83 -16.73
CA ALA A 58 7.03 -24.32 -15.56
C ALA A 58 8.01 -23.81 -14.46
N HIS A 59 9.30 -23.69 -14.76
CA HIS A 59 10.23 -22.91 -13.93
C HIS A 59 9.73 -21.47 -13.96
N GLU A 60 9.01 -21.12 -12.91
CA GLU A 60 8.33 -19.86 -12.66
C GLU A 60 9.15 -18.71 -13.22
N LYS A 61 8.53 -18.00 -14.15
CA LYS A 61 9.03 -16.71 -14.63
C LYS A 61 9.15 -15.86 -13.37
N LYS A 62 10.38 -15.71 -12.84
CA LYS A 62 10.66 -14.95 -11.63
C LYS A 62 9.91 -13.64 -11.74
N SER A 63 8.96 -13.43 -10.86
CA SER A 63 8.14 -12.25 -10.88
C SER A 63 9.01 -11.06 -10.52
N ASN A 64 9.24 -10.17 -11.45
CA ASN A 64 10.04 -8.99 -11.24
C ASN A 64 9.14 -7.83 -10.82
N ILE A 65 9.55 -7.10 -9.79
CA ILE A 65 8.94 -5.85 -9.34
C ILE A 65 9.93 -4.74 -9.63
N LEU A 66 9.49 -3.72 -10.37
CA LEU A 66 10.29 -2.55 -10.66
C LEU A 66 9.89 -1.42 -9.73
N ILE A 67 10.86 -0.76 -9.11
CA ILE A 67 10.65 0.47 -8.35
C ILE A 67 11.32 1.62 -9.12
N LEU A 68 10.51 2.54 -9.62
CA LEU A 68 10.94 3.73 -10.36
C LEU A 68 10.99 4.94 -9.47
N LEU A 69 12.15 5.58 -9.39
CA LEU A 69 12.38 6.77 -8.59
C LEU A 69 12.27 8.03 -9.45
N SER A 70 11.63 9.07 -8.90
CA SER A 70 11.55 10.40 -9.54
C SER A 70 12.89 11.16 -9.56
N GLY A 71 13.84 10.77 -8.72
CA GLY A 71 15.14 11.43 -8.56
C GLY A 71 16.04 10.68 -7.58
N ASN A 72 17.12 11.36 -7.15
CA ASN A 72 18.18 10.84 -6.27
C ASN A 72 17.97 11.17 -4.79
N ASP A 73 16.83 11.72 -4.41
CA ASP A 73 16.60 12.10 -3.02
C ASP A 73 16.59 10.86 -2.11
N ASP A 74 17.25 10.94 -0.97
CA ASP A 74 17.41 9.85 -0.01
C ASP A 74 16.05 9.24 0.39
N VAL A 75 15.01 10.06 0.49
CA VAL A 75 13.66 9.59 0.84
C VAL A 75 13.12 8.54 -0.14
N TYR A 76 13.42 8.65 -1.43
CA TYR A 76 12.99 7.64 -2.41
C TYR A 76 13.71 6.32 -2.23
N LEU A 77 15.01 6.36 -1.94
CA LEU A 77 15.82 5.17 -1.68
C LEU A 77 15.41 4.49 -0.37
N ASP A 78 15.12 5.27 0.68
CA ASP A 78 14.65 4.76 1.96
C ASP A 78 13.33 4.01 1.79
N VAL A 79 12.35 4.63 1.11
CA VAL A 79 11.05 4.00 0.83
C VAL A 79 11.21 2.78 -0.05
N ALA A 80 12.01 2.83 -1.11
CA ALA A 80 12.26 1.68 -2.00
C ALA A 80 12.86 0.49 -1.24
N THR A 81 13.83 0.76 -0.37
CA THR A 81 14.47 -0.24 0.47
C THR A 81 13.48 -0.84 1.47
N ALA A 82 12.68 0.01 2.12
CA ALA A 82 11.64 -0.44 3.05
C ALA A 82 10.57 -1.30 2.36
N ILE A 83 10.12 -0.92 1.16
CA ILE A 83 9.19 -1.71 0.33
C ILE A 83 9.80 -3.08 0.04
N THR A 84 11.03 -3.12 -0.47
CA THR A 84 11.72 -4.36 -0.83
C THR A 84 11.81 -5.31 0.35
N ASN A 85 12.38 -4.84 1.47
CA ASN A 85 12.62 -5.65 2.65
C ASN A 85 11.31 -6.15 3.30
N SER A 86 10.33 -5.25 3.45
CA SER A 86 9.06 -5.61 4.06
C SER A 86 8.22 -6.54 3.19
N THR A 87 8.24 -6.36 1.86
CA THR A 87 7.51 -7.23 0.92
C THR A 87 8.07 -8.64 0.92
N ILE A 88 9.38 -8.80 0.78
CA ILE A 88 10.02 -10.13 0.82
C ILE A 88 9.66 -10.85 2.13
N LYS A 89 9.75 -10.16 3.27
CA LYS A 89 9.42 -10.71 4.58
C LYS A 89 7.95 -11.16 4.66
N LEU A 90 7.03 -10.32 4.22
CA LEU A 90 5.59 -10.64 4.26
C LEU A 90 5.24 -11.80 3.32
N CYS A 91 5.74 -11.75 2.08
CA CYS A 91 5.47 -12.79 1.08
C CYS A 91 6.02 -14.15 1.51
N ARG A 92 7.20 -14.18 2.13
CA ARG A 92 7.78 -15.41 2.72
C ARG A 92 6.91 -15.94 3.85
N ASN A 93 6.46 -15.09 4.76
CA ASN A 93 5.61 -15.50 5.88
C ASN A 93 4.25 -16.04 5.43
N ARG A 94 3.71 -15.52 4.33
CA ARG A 94 2.42 -15.96 3.75
C ARG A 94 2.57 -17.01 2.64
N GLN A 95 3.79 -17.45 2.33
CA GLN A 95 4.10 -18.41 1.26
C GLN A 95 3.56 -17.97 -0.12
N LEU A 96 3.59 -16.67 -0.40
CA LEU A 96 3.16 -16.09 -1.68
C LEU A 96 4.30 -16.18 -2.71
N SER A 97 3.96 -16.23 -4.00
CA SER A 97 4.93 -16.27 -5.10
C SER A 97 5.85 -15.04 -5.18
N CYS A 98 5.51 -13.94 -4.51
CA CYS A 98 6.37 -12.77 -4.38
C CYS A 98 7.53 -12.95 -3.38
N GLN A 99 7.63 -14.06 -2.65
CA GLN A 99 8.77 -14.34 -1.76
C GLN A 99 10.11 -14.42 -2.51
N ASP A 100 10.06 -14.86 -3.77
CA ASP A 100 11.20 -14.99 -4.66
C ASP A 100 11.24 -13.90 -5.75
N ALA A 101 10.43 -12.85 -5.59
CA ALA A 101 10.41 -11.73 -6.51
C ALA A 101 11.77 -11.02 -6.55
N ASN A 102 12.23 -10.71 -7.75
CA ASN A 102 13.40 -9.88 -7.95
C ASN A 102 12.97 -8.42 -7.98
N PHE A 103 13.54 -7.60 -7.09
CA PHE A 103 13.30 -6.16 -7.04
C PHE A 103 14.39 -5.45 -7.84
N GLU A 104 13.98 -4.65 -8.80
CA GLU A 104 14.84 -3.76 -9.56
C GLU A 104 14.50 -2.32 -9.18
N ILE A 105 15.52 -1.54 -8.78
CA ILE A 105 15.36 -0.12 -8.45
C ILE A 105 16.06 0.68 -9.55
N SER A 106 15.33 1.57 -10.20
CA SER A 106 15.85 2.39 -11.30
C SER A 106 15.30 3.81 -11.22
N GLN A 107 15.99 4.74 -11.84
CA GLN A 107 15.53 6.13 -11.97
C GLN A 107 14.93 6.35 -13.35
N ILE A 108 13.95 7.25 -13.44
CA ILE A 108 13.36 7.62 -14.73
C ILE A 108 14.40 8.19 -15.71
N SER A 109 15.43 8.86 -15.21
CA SER A 109 16.53 9.44 -16.02
C SER A 109 17.45 8.41 -16.65
N THR A 110 17.52 7.20 -16.08
CA THR A 110 18.39 6.11 -16.54
C THR A 110 17.61 4.98 -17.24
N LEU A 111 16.30 5.17 -17.38
CA LEU A 111 15.44 4.18 -17.98
C LEU A 111 15.67 4.13 -19.50
N ASP A 112 16.35 3.08 -19.96
CA ASP A 112 16.40 2.78 -21.38
C ASP A 112 14.97 2.48 -21.88
N ASN A 113 14.65 2.86 -23.13
CA ASN A 113 13.35 2.65 -23.80
C ASN A 113 12.88 1.16 -23.90
N LYS A 114 13.54 0.26 -23.16
CA LYS A 114 13.25 -1.17 -23.06
C LYS A 114 12.82 -1.55 -21.64
N LEU A 115 11.75 -0.93 -21.12
CA LEU A 115 10.98 -1.60 -20.08
C LEU A 115 10.41 -2.88 -20.68
N GLY A 116 11.17 -3.96 -20.54
CA GLY A 116 10.74 -5.27 -21.03
C GLY A 116 9.47 -5.71 -20.30
N ASN A 117 8.63 -6.48 -20.98
CA ASN A 117 7.38 -7.08 -20.46
C ASN A 117 7.58 -8.05 -19.26
N ASN A 118 8.69 -7.94 -18.55
CA ASN A 118 9.11 -8.88 -17.51
C ASN A 118 8.69 -8.48 -16.10
N HIS A 119 8.15 -7.25 -15.91
CA HIS A 119 7.71 -6.76 -14.60
C HIS A 119 6.21 -6.97 -14.46
N ARG A 120 5.79 -7.67 -13.41
CA ARG A 120 4.37 -7.86 -13.09
C ARG A 120 3.79 -6.62 -12.41
N VAL A 121 4.57 -6.02 -11.52
CA VAL A 121 4.19 -4.84 -10.74
C VAL A 121 5.25 -3.78 -10.88
N ILE A 122 4.83 -2.55 -11.06
CA ILE A 122 5.72 -1.38 -11.09
C ILE A 122 5.29 -0.45 -9.94
N VAL A 123 6.22 -0.09 -9.10
CA VAL A 123 6.02 0.92 -8.06
C VAL A 123 6.73 2.19 -8.50
N THR A 124 6.05 3.32 -8.50
CA THR A 124 6.67 4.61 -8.80
C THR A 124 6.71 5.47 -7.53
N LEU A 125 7.84 6.08 -7.25
CA LEU A 125 8.03 6.94 -6.09
C LEU A 125 8.23 8.39 -6.52
N GLY A 126 7.25 9.23 -6.16
CA GLY A 126 7.19 10.65 -6.48
C GLY A 126 6.47 10.97 -7.78
N LEU A 127 6.20 12.26 -7.96
CA LEU A 127 5.30 12.77 -9.00
C LEU A 127 5.82 12.54 -10.42
N ASN A 128 7.13 12.74 -10.67
CA ASN A 128 7.71 12.60 -12.00
C ASN A 128 7.66 11.13 -12.49
N ALA A 129 7.97 10.18 -11.59
CA ALA A 129 7.89 8.76 -11.91
C ALA A 129 6.43 8.32 -12.16
N ALA A 130 5.49 8.84 -11.39
CA ALA A 130 4.07 8.60 -11.59
C ALA A 130 3.56 9.16 -12.93
N ALA A 131 3.97 10.38 -13.29
CA ALA A 131 3.62 10.99 -14.57
C ALA A 131 4.20 10.20 -15.75
N TYR A 132 5.45 9.74 -15.64
CA TYR A 132 6.07 8.86 -16.63
C TYR A 132 5.29 7.56 -16.80
N ALA A 133 4.94 6.91 -15.69
CA ALA A 133 4.20 5.65 -15.73
C ALA A 133 2.82 5.81 -16.38
N ARG A 134 2.10 6.88 -16.08
CA ARG A 134 0.81 7.19 -16.69
C ARG A 134 0.89 7.31 -18.22
N GLN A 135 1.98 7.88 -18.73
CA GLN A 135 2.17 8.07 -20.18
C GLN A 135 2.67 6.82 -20.91
N HIS A 136 3.46 5.95 -20.25
CA HIS A 136 4.23 4.92 -20.92
C HIS A 136 3.94 3.49 -20.47
N LEU A 137 3.30 3.28 -19.30
CA LEU A 137 3.19 1.96 -18.66
C LEU A 137 1.76 1.41 -18.60
N ASN A 138 0.97 1.65 -19.63
CA ASN A 138 -0.46 1.35 -19.70
C ASN A 138 -0.84 -0.16 -19.66
N LYS A 139 0.16 -1.04 -19.73
CA LYS A 139 -0.04 -2.51 -19.75
C LYS A 139 0.39 -3.19 -18.46
N HIS A 140 0.76 -2.43 -17.44
CA HIS A 140 1.31 -2.92 -16.20
C HIS A 140 0.41 -2.55 -15.01
N ILE A 141 0.51 -3.33 -13.95
CA ILE A 141 -0.04 -2.93 -12.66
C ILE A 141 0.92 -1.91 -12.06
N VAL A 142 0.47 -0.69 -11.86
CA VAL A 142 1.29 0.42 -11.38
C VAL A 142 0.77 0.94 -10.05
N PHE A 143 1.66 1.00 -9.04
CA PHE A 143 1.45 1.70 -7.79
C PHE A 143 2.28 2.96 -7.76
N SER A 144 1.63 4.10 -7.72
CA SER A 144 2.28 5.41 -7.62
C SER A 144 2.17 5.92 -6.19
N ALA A 145 3.29 6.03 -5.47
CA ALA A 145 3.36 6.48 -4.09
C ALA A 145 4.18 7.77 -3.94
N LEU A 146 4.14 8.38 -2.77
CA LEU A 146 4.75 9.68 -2.46
C LEU A 146 4.24 10.80 -3.38
N ILE A 147 2.95 10.80 -3.64
CA ILE A 147 2.29 11.77 -4.51
C ILE A 147 1.44 12.69 -3.66
N PRO A 148 1.65 14.02 -3.69
CA PRO A 148 0.73 14.95 -3.07
C PRO A 148 -0.65 14.92 -3.76
N LYS A 149 -1.72 14.85 -3.01
CA LYS A 149 -3.09 14.84 -3.56
C LYS A 149 -3.39 16.08 -4.39
N VAL A 150 -2.83 17.21 -3.99
CA VAL A 150 -2.95 18.50 -4.70
C VAL A 150 -2.37 18.45 -6.12
N SER A 151 -1.50 17.47 -6.44
CA SER A 151 -0.95 17.31 -7.79
C SER A 151 -2.01 16.95 -8.84
N LYS A 152 -3.17 16.42 -8.41
CA LYS A 152 -4.28 15.98 -9.28
C LYS A 152 -3.82 15.10 -10.45
N ILE A 153 -2.80 14.26 -10.20
CA ILE A 153 -2.26 13.36 -11.24
C ILE A 153 -3.27 12.31 -11.65
N TYR A 154 -4.13 11.90 -10.72
CA TYR A 154 -5.29 11.09 -11.04
C TYR A 154 -6.37 11.97 -11.68
N SER A 155 -6.94 11.53 -12.79
CA SER A 155 -8.14 12.11 -13.38
C SER A 155 -9.09 10.99 -13.78
N ASP A 156 -10.35 11.13 -13.40
CA ASP A 156 -11.42 10.18 -13.73
C ASP A 156 -12.03 10.48 -15.12
N ASP A 157 -11.18 10.87 -16.07
CA ASP A 157 -11.56 11.20 -17.45
C ASP A 157 -11.68 9.97 -18.36
N GLY A 158 -11.58 8.77 -17.79
CA GLY A 158 -11.58 7.51 -18.54
C GLY A 158 -10.29 7.22 -19.31
N SER A 159 -9.29 8.09 -19.21
CA SER A 159 -7.98 7.91 -19.86
C SER A 159 -7.04 7.00 -19.04
N ASP A 160 -7.36 6.77 -17.78
CA ASP A 160 -6.55 5.91 -16.93
C ASP A 160 -6.73 4.44 -17.29
N THR A 161 -5.60 3.79 -17.40
CA THR A 161 -5.54 2.35 -17.60
C THR A 161 -6.10 1.62 -16.38
N PRO A 162 -6.70 0.44 -16.57
CA PRO A 162 -7.49 -0.23 -15.53
C PRO A 162 -6.71 -0.64 -14.28
N GLU A 163 -5.40 -0.58 -14.27
CA GLU A 163 -4.56 -1.10 -13.18
C GLU A 163 -3.53 -0.08 -12.64
N HIS A 164 -3.83 1.22 -12.71
CA HIS A 164 -3.06 2.26 -12.05
C HIS A 164 -3.68 2.65 -10.71
N TYR A 165 -2.88 2.61 -9.64
CA TYR A 165 -3.24 2.93 -8.27
C TYR A 165 -2.37 4.06 -7.75
N TYR A 166 -2.96 4.96 -6.99
CA TYR A 166 -2.31 6.18 -6.48
C TYR A 166 -2.40 6.21 -4.96
N LEU A 167 -1.24 6.15 -4.30
CA LEU A 167 -1.11 6.28 -2.86
C LEU A 167 -0.64 7.69 -2.54
N TYR A 168 -1.51 8.48 -1.94
CA TYR A 168 -1.20 9.83 -1.56
C TYR A 168 -0.25 9.89 -0.35
N LEU A 169 0.66 10.88 -0.39
CA LEU A 169 1.53 11.20 0.73
C LEU A 169 0.75 11.84 1.88
N ASP A 170 -0.29 12.57 1.51
CA ASP A 170 -1.17 13.26 2.45
C ASP A 170 -1.93 12.26 3.33
N GLN A 171 -2.28 12.70 4.53
CA GLN A 171 -3.19 11.98 5.41
C GLN A 171 -4.63 12.51 5.23
N PRO A 172 -5.66 11.68 5.43
CA PRO A 172 -7.04 12.16 5.46
C PRO A 172 -7.22 13.23 6.54
N GLN A 173 -7.95 14.31 6.23
CA GLN A 173 -8.19 15.42 7.15
C GLN A 173 -8.82 14.96 8.48
N HIS A 174 -9.66 13.93 8.40
CA HIS A 174 -10.27 13.29 9.57
C HIS A 174 -9.22 12.83 10.59
N ARG A 175 -8.07 12.24 10.17
CA ARG A 175 -7.00 11.82 11.09
C ARG A 175 -6.35 12.99 11.82
N SER A 176 -6.16 14.12 11.15
CA SER A 176 -5.63 15.32 11.80
C SER A 176 -6.60 15.91 12.82
N MET A 177 -7.90 15.85 12.54
CA MET A 177 -8.92 16.27 13.50
C MET A 177 -9.10 15.28 14.65
N LEU A 178 -8.96 13.98 14.42
CA LEU A 178 -8.88 12.97 15.49
C LEU A 178 -7.70 13.23 16.41
N LEU A 179 -6.53 13.61 15.87
CA LEU A 179 -5.39 13.98 16.70
C LEU A 179 -5.70 15.20 17.59
N ILE A 180 -6.37 16.22 17.05
CA ILE A 180 -6.81 17.38 17.83
C ILE A 180 -7.69 16.95 19.00
N ASN A 181 -8.66 16.11 18.71
CA ASN A 181 -9.58 15.57 19.73
C ASN A 181 -8.86 14.66 20.75
N ALA A 182 -7.86 13.87 20.33
CA ALA A 182 -7.04 13.05 21.22
C ALA A 182 -6.10 13.89 22.12
N LEU A 183 -5.67 15.05 21.65
CA LEU A 183 -4.78 15.94 22.39
C LEU A 183 -5.50 16.56 23.59
N SER A 184 -6.73 17.03 23.44
CA SER A 184 -7.49 17.66 24.54
C SER A 184 -8.98 17.73 24.23
N ASP A 185 -9.79 17.33 25.18
CA ASP A 185 -11.25 17.53 25.12
C ASP A 185 -11.64 19.02 25.22
N GLY A 186 -10.70 19.90 25.59
CA GLY A 186 -10.92 21.36 25.63
C GLY A 186 -10.80 22.04 24.30
N PHE A 187 -10.25 21.39 23.26
CA PHE A 187 -10.18 21.95 21.92
C PHE A 187 -11.53 21.75 21.18
N ARG A 188 -12.29 22.83 21.06
CA ARG A 188 -13.57 22.80 20.36
C ARG A 188 -13.57 23.62 19.07
N ASN A 189 -12.82 24.73 19.05
CA ASN A 189 -12.80 25.66 17.93
C ASN A 189 -11.50 25.47 17.14
N VAL A 190 -11.61 24.84 15.97
CA VAL A 190 -10.48 24.58 15.06
C VAL A 190 -10.43 25.64 13.99
N GLY A 191 -9.28 26.31 13.85
CA GLY A 191 -9.01 27.25 12.79
C GLY A 191 -8.27 26.62 11.63
N VAL A 192 -8.67 26.95 10.40
CA VAL A 192 -7.98 26.51 9.18
C VAL A 192 -7.91 27.66 8.19
N VAL A 193 -6.75 27.79 7.53
CA VAL A 193 -6.60 28.71 6.37
C VAL A 193 -6.48 27.85 5.12
N ILE A 194 -7.29 28.11 4.11
CA ILE A 194 -7.27 27.40 2.82
C ILE A 194 -7.30 28.36 1.64
N SER A 195 -6.87 27.92 0.47
CA SER A 195 -7.09 28.64 -0.79
C SER A 195 -8.57 28.69 -1.14
N SER A 196 -9.03 29.85 -1.63
CA SER A 196 -10.45 30.08 -1.97
C SER A 196 -11.00 29.09 -3.01
N ASN A 197 -10.14 28.50 -3.83
CA ASN A 197 -10.51 27.58 -4.91
C ASN A 197 -10.50 26.11 -4.51
N ASP A 198 -10.23 25.77 -3.24
CA ASP A 198 -10.16 24.38 -2.78
C ASP A 198 -11.46 23.93 -2.11
N GLU A 199 -12.53 23.85 -2.91
CA GLU A 199 -13.84 23.37 -2.43
C GLU A 199 -13.80 21.94 -1.91
N THR A 200 -12.89 21.11 -2.43
CA THR A 200 -12.76 19.69 -2.00
C THR A 200 -12.20 19.61 -0.59
N ALA A 201 -11.14 20.38 -0.29
CA ALA A 201 -10.58 20.46 1.05
C ALA A 201 -11.62 21.02 2.03
N GLU A 202 -12.33 22.08 1.64
CA GLU A 202 -13.39 22.67 2.48
C GLU A 202 -14.47 21.64 2.85
N LYS A 203 -15.04 20.93 1.87
CA LYS A 203 -16.07 19.90 2.11
C LYS A 203 -15.58 18.81 3.04
N THR A 204 -14.35 18.31 2.80
CA THR A 204 -13.75 17.25 3.63
C THR A 204 -13.51 17.73 5.06
N LEU A 205 -13.06 18.98 5.24
CA LEU A 205 -12.84 19.57 6.56
C LEU A 205 -14.15 19.74 7.32
N ILE A 206 -15.20 20.26 6.67
CA ILE A 206 -16.54 20.44 7.28
C ILE A 206 -17.09 19.08 7.72
N GLN A 207 -17.03 18.08 6.86
CA GLN A 207 -17.48 16.74 7.19
C GLN A 207 -16.72 16.18 8.39
N SER A 208 -15.39 16.18 8.37
CA SER A 208 -14.56 15.65 9.46
C SER A 208 -14.78 16.38 10.79
N ALA A 209 -14.99 17.70 10.76
CA ALA A 209 -15.29 18.47 11.96
C ALA A 209 -16.65 18.11 12.54
N SER A 210 -17.68 17.98 11.67
CA SER A 210 -19.03 17.60 12.08
C SER A 210 -19.07 16.22 12.74
N GLU A 211 -18.36 15.24 12.20
CA GLU A 211 -18.28 13.88 12.74
C GLU A 211 -17.63 13.81 14.13
N LEU A 212 -16.76 14.77 14.44
CA LEU A 212 -16.03 14.86 15.70
C LEU A 212 -16.57 15.93 16.65
N GLU A 213 -17.72 16.52 16.35
CA GLU A 213 -18.34 17.60 17.13
C GLU A 213 -17.42 18.80 17.36
N LEU A 214 -16.56 19.13 16.37
CA LEU A 214 -15.67 20.29 16.39
C LEU A 214 -16.28 21.48 15.64
N ASN A 215 -16.11 22.67 16.19
CA ASN A 215 -16.46 23.92 15.52
C ASN A 215 -15.34 24.33 14.58
N LEU A 216 -15.61 24.37 13.27
CA LEU A 216 -14.62 24.69 12.27
C LEU A 216 -14.73 26.15 11.83
N ASN A 217 -13.63 26.89 11.95
CA ASN A 217 -13.48 28.26 11.51
C ASN A 217 -12.55 28.30 10.30
N ILE A 218 -13.08 28.53 9.10
CA ILE A 218 -12.31 28.54 7.86
C ILE A 218 -12.10 29.98 7.39
N GLU A 219 -10.85 30.35 7.18
CA GLU A 219 -10.44 31.56 6.45
C GLU A 219 -10.00 31.18 5.05
N LYS A 220 -10.63 31.79 4.04
CA LYS A 220 -10.29 31.60 2.64
C LYS A 220 -9.45 32.75 2.12
N ILE A 221 -8.36 32.43 1.46
CA ILE A 221 -7.50 33.44 0.84
C ILE A 221 -7.15 33.09 -0.60
N ASP A 222 -7.07 34.11 -1.44
CA ASP A 222 -6.65 33.98 -2.84
C ASP A 222 -5.14 34.19 -3.02
N ASP A 223 -4.55 35.03 -2.17
CA ASP A 223 -3.15 35.43 -2.22
C ASP A 223 -2.48 35.27 -0.86
N ALA A 224 -1.31 34.64 -0.87
CA ALA A 224 -0.46 34.45 0.32
C ALA A 224 -0.11 35.76 1.04
N ASN A 225 -0.12 36.90 0.36
CA ASN A 225 0.13 38.21 0.96
C ASN A 225 -0.94 38.59 2.01
N HIS A 226 -2.15 38.03 1.91
CA HIS A 226 -3.23 38.30 2.87
C HIS A 226 -3.22 37.34 4.08
N ILE A 227 -2.30 36.35 4.12
CA ILE A 227 -2.28 35.34 5.16
C ILE A 227 -2.15 35.93 6.57
N GLY A 228 -1.34 36.96 6.73
CA GLY A 228 -1.11 37.60 8.03
C GLY A 228 -2.38 38.25 8.61
N THR A 229 -3.15 38.93 7.78
CA THR A 229 -4.41 39.57 8.18
C THR A 229 -5.49 38.54 8.50
N SER A 230 -5.66 37.56 7.64
CA SER A 230 -6.63 36.47 7.82
C SER A 230 -6.31 35.63 9.05
N LEU A 231 -5.04 35.30 9.22
CA LEU A 231 -4.57 34.55 10.38
C LEU A 231 -4.78 35.31 11.69
N ASN A 232 -4.48 36.61 11.72
CA ASN A 232 -4.71 37.42 12.92
C ASN A 232 -6.19 37.42 13.32
N ARG A 233 -7.11 37.51 12.36
CA ARG A 233 -8.55 37.47 12.62
C ARG A 233 -8.98 36.09 13.14
N LEU A 234 -8.50 35.02 12.50
CA LEU A 234 -8.82 33.64 12.85
C LEU A 234 -8.37 33.29 14.27
N LEU A 235 -7.14 33.66 14.63
CA LEU A 235 -6.51 33.29 15.91
C LEU A 235 -7.18 33.94 17.16
N TYR A 236 -8.16 34.82 17.02
CA TYR A 236 -8.92 35.32 18.17
C TYR A 236 -10.07 34.40 18.59
N ASN A 237 -10.53 33.49 17.71
CA ASN A 237 -11.73 32.73 17.90
C ASN A 237 -11.51 31.21 17.88
N VAL A 238 -10.27 30.76 17.98
CA VAL A 238 -9.92 29.34 17.88
C VAL A 238 -9.07 28.90 19.05
N ASP A 239 -9.19 27.63 19.38
CA ASP A 239 -8.39 26.97 20.45
C ASP A 239 -7.13 26.35 19.84
N ILE A 240 -7.16 25.96 18.59
CA ILE A 240 -6.09 25.29 17.88
C ILE A 240 -6.15 25.61 16.38
N LEU A 241 -4.96 25.71 15.74
CA LEU A 241 -4.84 25.90 14.30
C LEU A 241 -4.47 24.57 13.62
N LEU A 242 -5.18 24.20 12.57
CA LEU A 242 -4.87 23.05 11.72
C LEU A 242 -4.28 23.54 10.40
N ALA A 243 -3.06 23.13 10.10
CA ALA A 243 -2.46 23.27 8.77
C ALA A 243 -2.87 22.09 7.89
N VAL A 244 -3.28 22.38 6.66
CA VAL A 244 -3.60 21.38 5.65
C VAL A 244 -2.67 21.53 4.44
N PRO A 245 -2.38 20.46 3.68
CA PRO A 245 -1.52 20.55 2.51
C PRO A 245 -2.10 21.50 1.45
N ASP A 246 -1.54 22.68 1.36
CA ASP A 246 -1.86 23.71 0.37
C ASP A 246 -0.58 24.51 0.07
N THR A 247 -0.05 24.37 -1.13
CA THR A 247 1.23 24.99 -1.52
C THR A 247 1.18 26.53 -1.61
N LYS A 248 0.01 27.11 -1.80
CA LYS A 248 -0.18 28.57 -1.78
C LYS A 248 -0.13 29.11 -0.36
N ILE A 249 -0.64 28.37 0.61
CA ILE A 249 -0.70 28.75 2.02
C ILE A 249 0.59 28.34 2.75
N HIS A 250 1.04 27.10 2.56
CA HIS A 250 2.12 26.48 3.31
C HIS A 250 3.36 26.30 2.42
N ASN A 251 4.18 27.32 2.34
CA ASN A 251 5.42 27.33 1.60
C ASN A 251 6.59 27.89 2.44
N LYS A 252 7.80 27.88 1.91
CA LYS A 252 9.01 28.30 2.65
C LYS A 252 8.93 29.71 3.22
N THR A 253 8.15 30.62 2.63
CA THR A 253 8.05 32.03 3.07
C THR A 253 6.94 32.26 4.09
N THR A 254 5.89 31.44 4.08
CA THR A 254 4.69 31.64 4.93
C THR A 254 4.70 30.79 6.19
N VAL A 255 5.27 29.57 6.17
CA VAL A 255 5.25 28.62 7.30
C VAL A 255 5.78 29.25 8.58
N SER A 256 6.92 29.94 8.52
CA SER A 256 7.50 30.60 9.71
C SER A 256 6.59 31.68 10.27
N ASN A 257 5.95 32.48 9.40
CA ASN A 257 5.02 33.52 9.82
C ASN A 257 3.76 32.95 10.47
N ILE A 258 3.22 31.85 9.92
CA ILE A 258 2.07 31.14 10.49
C ILE A 258 2.40 30.62 11.90
N LEU A 259 3.52 29.90 12.03
CA LEU A 259 3.98 29.34 13.31
C LEU A 259 4.21 30.42 14.37
N ILE A 260 4.93 31.50 14.01
CA ILE A 260 5.20 32.62 14.93
C ILE A 260 3.90 33.32 15.35
N SER A 261 2.96 33.54 14.41
CA SER A 261 1.68 34.20 14.70
C SER A 261 0.82 33.39 15.66
N ALA A 262 0.71 32.07 15.42
CA ALA A 262 0.01 31.15 16.31
C ALA A 262 0.67 31.10 17.69
N TYR A 263 2.00 30.94 17.74
CA TYR A 263 2.76 30.88 18.98
C TYR A 263 2.60 32.15 19.84
N ARG A 264 2.67 33.33 19.23
CA ARG A 264 2.48 34.63 19.94
C ARG A 264 1.09 34.76 20.56
N LYS A 265 0.09 34.09 20.00
CA LYS A 265 -1.28 34.03 20.52
C LYS A 265 -1.51 32.86 21.46
N ARG A 266 -0.46 32.06 21.73
CA ARG A 266 -0.52 30.82 22.52
C ARG A 266 -1.51 29.79 21.94
N ILE A 267 -1.75 29.84 20.63
CA ILE A 267 -2.59 28.88 19.91
C ILE A 267 -1.68 27.78 19.37
N PRO A 268 -1.83 26.50 19.82
CA PRO A 268 -1.08 25.40 19.28
C PRO A 268 -1.45 25.16 17.82
N LEU A 269 -0.49 24.61 17.04
CA LEU A 269 -0.67 24.31 15.63
C LEU A 269 -0.43 22.85 15.38
N ILE A 270 -1.36 22.20 14.69
CA ILE A 270 -1.22 20.84 14.13
C ILE A 270 -0.76 20.96 12.68
N GLY A 271 0.39 20.34 12.39
CA GLY A 271 0.97 20.26 11.05
C GLY A 271 0.48 19.02 10.29
N PHE A 272 0.86 18.95 9.03
CA PHE A 272 0.59 17.79 8.15
C PHE A 272 1.86 16.98 7.81
N SER A 273 2.99 17.28 8.44
CA SER A 273 4.27 16.60 8.18
C SER A 273 5.22 16.67 9.37
N SER A 274 6.19 15.76 9.41
CA SER A 274 7.26 15.80 10.42
C SER A 274 8.10 17.08 10.33
N ALA A 275 8.29 17.63 9.13
CA ALA A 275 8.99 18.89 8.92
C ALA A 275 8.26 20.07 9.59
N TYR A 276 6.93 20.07 9.57
CA TYR A 276 6.13 21.09 10.21
C TYR A 276 6.30 21.08 11.73
N VAL A 277 6.37 19.89 12.35
CA VAL A 277 6.62 19.74 13.79
C VAL A 277 8.04 20.16 14.16
N LYS A 278 9.04 19.80 13.34
CA LYS A 278 10.43 20.26 13.51
C LYS A 278 10.54 21.77 13.39
N ALA A 279 9.68 22.41 12.60
CA ALA A 279 9.63 23.87 12.46
C ALA A 279 8.92 24.59 13.62
N GLY A 280 8.19 23.86 14.51
CA GLY A 280 7.55 24.43 15.69
C GLY A 280 6.05 24.16 15.82
N ALA A 281 5.46 23.28 15.03
CA ALA A 281 4.09 22.79 15.29
C ALA A 281 4.06 21.90 16.54
N LEU A 282 2.90 21.85 17.21
CA LEU A 282 2.70 21.02 18.40
C LEU A 282 2.74 19.52 18.08
N ALA A 283 2.04 19.13 17.00
CA ALA A 283 2.01 17.73 16.58
C ALA A 283 1.64 17.63 15.09
N ALA A 284 1.79 16.45 14.52
CA ALA A 284 1.30 16.11 13.20
C ALA A 284 0.99 14.61 13.10
N VAL A 285 -0.01 14.27 12.28
CA VAL A 285 -0.20 12.94 11.69
C VAL A 285 0.38 12.98 10.28
N TYR A 286 1.22 12.04 9.93
CA TYR A 286 1.87 12.00 8.63
C TYR A 286 2.18 10.55 8.22
N SER A 287 2.56 10.35 6.94
CA SER A 287 3.09 9.07 6.48
C SER A 287 4.62 9.08 6.56
N SER A 288 5.18 8.19 7.38
CA SER A 288 6.62 7.93 7.36
C SER A 288 7.01 7.10 6.12
N PRO A 289 8.30 7.01 5.76
CA PRO A 289 8.77 6.09 4.73
C PRO A 289 8.31 4.65 4.95
N GLU A 290 8.31 4.19 6.20
CA GLU A 290 7.87 2.86 6.60
C GLU A 290 6.36 2.69 6.43
N ASP A 291 5.55 3.69 6.78
CA ASP A 291 4.09 3.65 6.63
C ASP A 291 3.70 3.48 5.15
N VAL A 292 4.34 4.26 4.28
CA VAL A 292 4.15 4.16 2.82
C VAL A 292 4.58 2.79 2.32
N ALA A 293 5.74 2.30 2.77
CA ALA A 293 6.26 1.00 2.36
C ALA A 293 5.35 -0.15 2.80
N PHE A 294 4.79 -0.11 4.00
CA PHE A 294 3.88 -1.14 4.49
C PHE A 294 2.58 -1.16 3.70
N HIS A 295 2.03 0.00 3.36
CA HIS A 295 0.83 0.07 2.52
C HIS A 295 1.09 -0.49 1.11
N VAL A 296 2.19 -0.10 0.45
CA VAL A 296 2.58 -0.63 -0.87
C VAL A 296 2.84 -2.14 -0.80
N ARG A 297 3.54 -2.63 0.22
CA ARG A 297 3.78 -4.05 0.49
C ARG A 297 2.48 -4.85 0.54
N ASP A 298 1.48 -4.34 1.29
CA ASP A 298 0.22 -5.04 1.47
C ASP A 298 -0.58 -5.10 0.16
N ASN A 299 -0.55 -4.04 -0.64
CA ASN A 299 -1.14 -4.05 -1.97
C ASN A 299 -0.40 -5.00 -2.94
N ILE A 300 0.92 -5.07 -2.89
CA ILE A 300 1.69 -6.08 -3.64
C ILE A 300 1.25 -7.48 -3.22
N ALA A 301 1.16 -7.76 -1.91
CA ALA A 301 0.72 -9.06 -1.42
C ALA A 301 -0.70 -9.42 -1.90
N LYS A 302 -1.65 -8.47 -1.91
CA LYS A 302 -3.00 -8.64 -2.47
C LYS A 302 -2.96 -9.04 -3.95
N ILE A 303 -2.13 -8.38 -4.77
CA ILE A 303 -1.97 -8.73 -6.19
C ILE A 303 -1.48 -10.17 -6.35
N TYR A 304 -0.52 -10.58 -5.52
CA TYR A 304 0.08 -11.92 -5.62
C TYR A 304 -0.81 -13.02 -5.02
N SER A 305 -1.72 -12.69 -4.10
CA SER A 305 -2.76 -13.61 -3.61
C SER A 305 -3.99 -13.67 -4.52
N GLY A 306 -4.06 -12.81 -5.55
CA GLY A 306 -5.21 -12.71 -6.46
C GLY A 306 -6.38 -11.92 -5.89
N GLU A 307 -6.18 -11.21 -4.79
CA GLU A 307 -7.16 -10.32 -4.21
C GLU A 307 -7.29 -9.02 -5.02
N ARG A 308 -8.48 -8.41 -4.97
CA ARG A 308 -8.73 -7.14 -5.63
C ARG A 308 -8.32 -5.98 -4.74
N ILE A 309 -7.86 -4.92 -5.37
CA ILE A 309 -7.62 -3.63 -4.74
C ILE A 309 -8.87 -2.78 -4.95
N ASN A 310 -9.48 -2.34 -3.86
CA ASN A 310 -10.83 -1.76 -3.86
C ASN A 310 -10.89 -0.33 -4.39
N SER A 311 -9.81 0.43 -4.29
CA SER A 311 -9.78 1.84 -4.70
C SER A 311 -8.52 2.17 -5.48
N ARG A 312 -8.66 3.00 -6.52
CA ARG A 312 -7.51 3.53 -7.27
C ARG A 312 -6.80 4.65 -6.54
N GLU A 313 -7.55 5.49 -5.84
CA GLU A 313 -7.02 6.53 -4.97
C GLU A 313 -6.99 6.01 -3.54
N GLN A 314 -5.85 6.09 -2.90
CA GLN A 314 -5.64 5.56 -1.55
C GLN A 314 -4.87 6.55 -0.70
N TYR A 315 -5.18 6.57 0.58
CA TYR A 315 -4.32 7.10 1.63
C TYR A 315 -3.63 5.95 2.33
N ALA A 316 -2.43 6.20 2.88
CA ALA A 316 -1.75 5.15 3.66
C ALA A 316 -2.63 4.72 4.83
N GLU A 317 -2.83 3.40 4.98
CA GLU A 317 -3.55 2.84 6.14
C GLU A 317 -2.74 3.06 7.42
N TYR A 318 -1.42 2.92 7.30
CA TYR A 318 -0.47 3.20 8.37
C TYR A 318 -0.18 4.69 8.46
N PHE A 319 0.04 5.18 9.66
CA PHE A 319 0.40 6.56 9.91
C PHE A 319 1.29 6.65 11.15
N SER A 320 2.05 7.72 11.21
CA SER A 320 2.91 8.06 12.33
C SER A 320 2.46 9.37 12.96
N ILE A 321 2.66 9.51 14.27
CA ILE A 321 2.44 10.75 15.01
C ILE A 321 3.79 11.30 15.46
N LEU A 322 3.98 12.59 15.28
CA LEU A 322 5.09 13.31 15.91
C LEU A 322 4.51 14.37 16.84
N PHE A 323 4.99 14.41 18.08
CA PHE A 323 4.58 15.35 19.11
C PHE A 323 5.80 16.15 19.62
N ASN A 324 5.67 17.45 19.70
CA ASN A 324 6.73 18.36 20.15
C ASN A 324 6.52 18.76 21.62
N SER A 325 7.16 18.03 22.52
CA SER A 325 7.06 18.27 23.95
C SER A 325 7.63 19.62 24.41
N GLU A 326 8.54 20.23 23.64
CA GLU A 326 9.10 21.54 23.95
C GLU A 326 8.08 22.65 23.63
N VAL A 327 7.42 22.54 22.49
CA VAL A 327 6.31 23.45 22.14
C VAL A 327 5.17 23.30 23.13
N ALA A 328 4.79 22.07 23.50
CA ALA A 328 3.77 21.82 24.50
C ALA A 328 4.08 22.55 25.82
N ARG A 329 5.28 22.36 26.36
CA ARG A 329 5.72 23.04 27.59
C ARG A 329 5.71 24.55 27.49
N SER A 330 6.15 25.10 26.35
CA SER A 330 6.21 26.55 26.13
C SER A 330 4.83 27.20 26.01
N LEU A 331 3.81 26.42 25.65
CA LEU A 331 2.42 26.85 25.56
C LEU A 331 1.61 26.52 26.84
N ASP A 332 2.25 25.97 27.88
CA ASP A 332 1.62 25.42 29.09
C ASP A 332 0.58 24.33 28.78
N PHE A 333 0.84 23.54 27.73
CA PHE A 333 0.00 22.44 27.32
C PHE A 333 0.50 21.11 27.90
N PRO A 334 -0.41 20.22 28.34
CA PRO A 334 0.00 18.91 28.88
C PRO A 334 0.81 18.11 27.87
N THR A 335 1.93 17.54 28.32
CA THR A 335 2.69 16.60 27.49
C THR A 335 2.00 15.25 27.49
N LYS A 336 1.76 14.71 26.29
CA LYS A 336 1.28 13.33 26.09
C LYS A 336 2.37 12.50 25.42
N SER A 337 2.39 11.22 25.70
CA SER A 337 3.27 10.31 24.96
C SER A 337 2.69 10.01 23.59
N VAL A 338 3.56 9.76 22.61
CA VAL A 338 3.13 9.39 21.24
C VAL A 338 2.32 8.10 21.26
N ASN A 339 2.73 7.10 22.06
CA ASN A 339 2.01 5.83 22.17
C ASN A 339 0.58 6.01 22.70
N GLU A 340 0.38 6.90 23.68
CA GLU A 340 -0.94 7.22 24.22
C GLU A 340 -1.84 7.90 23.16
N LEU A 341 -1.27 8.78 22.35
CA LEU A 341 -1.99 9.43 21.26
C LEU A 341 -2.34 8.43 20.15
N GLU A 342 -1.41 7.57 19.78
CA GLU A 342 -1.63 6.52 18.78
C GLU A 342 -2.72 5.56 19.22
N GLU A 343 -2.68 5.05 20.44
CA GLU A 343 -3.69 4.15 21.00
C GLU A 343 -5.08 4.82 21.02
N THR A 344 -5.16 6.06 21.47
CA THR A 344 -6.40 6.82 21.48
C THR A 344 -6.97 7.00 20.08
N MET A 345 -6.13 7.34 19.11
CA MET A 345 -6.56 7.53 17.72
C MET A 345 -6.99 6.22 17.06
N ILE A 346 -6.25 5.13 17.27
CA ILE A 346 -6.59 3.82 16.71
C ILE A 346 -7.94 3.35 17.24
N ASN A 347 -8.18 3.44 18.55
CA ASN A 347 -9.46 3.07 19.16
C ASN A 347 -10.62 3.86 18.55
N ARG A 348 -10.49 5.18 18.37
CA ARG A 348 -11.52 6.02 17.74
C ARG A 348 -11.71 5.75 16.26
N LEU A 349 -10.66 5.33 15.52
CA LEU A 349 -10.79 4.94 14.11
C LEU A 349 -11.53 3.61 13.96
N ILE A 350 -11.39 2.69 14.91
CA ILE A 350 -12.15 1.42 14.94
C ILE A 350 -13.62 1.73 15.16
N ASP A 351 -13.95 2.55 16.18
CA ASP A 351 -15.33 2.95 16.49
C ASP A 351 -16.02 3.71 15.33
N TYR A 352 -15.23 4.33 14.46
CA TYR A 352 -15.74 5.06 13.29
C TYR A 352 -16.10 4.15 12.11
N HIS A 353 -15.51 2.97 12.02
CA HIS A 353 -15.72 2.01 10.94
C HIS A 353 -16.76 0.92 11.26
N ASP A 354 -17.17 0.79 12.51
CA ASP A 354 -18.26 -0.07 12.99
C ASP A 354 -19.61 0.67 12.96
#